data_78755ae8af39e52898bdf4ba6880a98c
#
_entry.id   78755ae8af39e52898bdf4ba6880a98c
#
_cell.length_a   1.000
_cell.length_b   1.000
_cell.length_c   1.000
_cell.angle_alpha   90.00
_cell.angle_beta   90.00
_cell.angle_gamma   90.00
#
_symmetry.space_group_name_H-M   'P 1'
#
loop_
_entity.id
_entity.type
_entity.pdbx_description
1 polymer ?
#
loop_
_entity_poly.entity_id
_entity_poly.type
_entity_poly.pdbx_seq_one_letter_code
_entity_poly.pdbx_strand_id
1 'polypeptide(L)'
;MTPLTELSPIEPEPAAPPPLIELIDVSRTFDSSPPVHALRHVDLRVERGEYVGVVGPSGSGKSTFLNVVGLLDRPTAGSYLLDGDDAASLSERERAGLRAAHIGFIFQSFHLLPQRSALENVMFGAIYQGVPRRRRRQRALEALDRVGVADRASFRPSRLSGGERQRVAIARALSAEPSLLLCDEPTGNLDTANTASILGLFDLLLSDGLTILMITHDLDVARHTHRRVSIIDGELFEIPAPVGVASAGSSWPT
;
A
#
# COMPACT_ATOMS: atom_id res chain seq x y z
N MET A 1 9.24 19.54 60.90
CA MET A 1 8.29 18.63 60.18
C MET A 1 8.11 19.19 58.80
N THR A 2 8.79 18.60 57.84
CA THR A 2 8.72 18.98 56.42
C THR A 2 7.53 18.23 55.81
N PRO A 3 6.59 18.89 55.10
CA PRO A 3 5.47 18.19 54.53
C PRO A 3 5.93 17.28 53.39
N LEU A 4 5.45 16.04 53.40
CA LEU A 4 5.62 15.08 52.31
C LEU A 4 4.88 15.64 51.07
N THR A 5 5.63 15.95 50.02
CA THR A 5 5.08 16.31 48.72
C THR A 5 4.30 15.09 48.19
N GLU A 6 2.99 15.20 48.02
CA GLU A 6 2.15 14.21 47.38
C GLU A 6 2.67 14.00 45.93
N LEU A 7 3.18 12.81 45.66
CA LEU A 7 3.46 12.38 44.29
C LEU A 7 2.15 12.20 43.57
N SER A 8 1.90 13.05 42.55
CA SER A 8 0.79 12.86 41.63
C SER A 8 0.87 11.49 40.97
N PRO A 9 -0.24 10.78 40.80
CA PRO A 9 -0.26 9.51 40.06
C PRO A 9 0.30 9.74 38.66
N ILE A 10 1.24 8.89 38.22
CA ILE A 10 1.71 8.85 36.84
C ILE A 10 0.52 8.36 36.01
N GLU A 11 -0.10 9.24 35.23
CA GLU A 11 -1.09 8.82 34.25
C GLU A 11 -0.42 7.84 33.26
N PRO A 12 -1.02 6.67 32.98
CA PRO A 12 -0.46 5.73 32.03
C PRO A 12 -0.31 6.42 30.68
N GLU A 13 0.89 6.37 30.13
CA GLU A 13 1.18 6.86 28.78
C GLU A 13 0.18 6.24 27.80
N PRO A 14 -0.49 7.01 26.91
CA PRO A 14 -1.44 6.46 25.98
C PRO A 14 -0.77 5.34 25.15
N ALA A 15 -1.39 4.16 25.13
CA ALA A 15 -0.89 3.02 24.38
C ALA A 15 -0.64 3.46 22.93
N ALA A 16 0.50 3.08 22.37
CA ALA A 16 0.82 3.36 20.97
C ALA A 16 -0.31 2.84 20.07
N PRO A 17 -0.69 3.58 19.02
CA PRO A 17 -1.75 3.13 18.10
C PRO A 17 -1.38 1.76 17.52
N PRO A 18 -2.39 0.91 17.24
CA PRO A 18 -2.13 -0.41 16.66
C PRO A 18 -1.45 -0.27 15.30
N PRO A 19 -0.66 -1.29 14.87
CA PRO A 19 -0.08 -1.31 13.54
C PRO A 19 -1.19 -1.25 12.49
N LEU A 20 -0.86 -0.75 11.29
CA LEU A 20 -1.84 -0.72 10.21
C LEU A 20 -2.15 -2.12 9.67
N ILE A 21 -1.12 -2.98 9.57
CA ILE A 21 -1.23 -4.39 9.16
C ILE A 21 -0.60 -5.25 10.25
N GLU A 22 -1.31 -6.29 10.68
CA GLU A 22 -0.76 -7.33 11.53
C GLU A 22 -1.23 -8.70 11.04
N LEU A 23 -0.29 -9.50 10.54
CA LEU A 23 -0.47 -10.89 10.17
C LEU A 23 0.18 -11.76 11.25
N ILE A 24 -0.56 -12.74 11.77
CA ILE A 24 -0.11 -13.65 12.83
C ILE A 24 -0.35 -15.07 12.34
N ASP A 25 0.73 -15.80 12.08
CA ASP A 25 0.71 -17.22 11.65
C ASP A 25 -0.18 -17.46 10.40
N VAL A 26 -0.20 -16.50 9.47
CA VAL A 26 -1.09 -16.52 8.31
C VAL A 26 -0.63 -17.55 7.30
N SER A 27 -1.53 -18.46 6.94
CA SER A 27 -1.31 -19.46 5.90
C SER A 27 -2.40 -19.40 4.82
N ARG A 28 -2.04 -19.71 3.57
CA ARG A 28 -2.98 -19.84 2.47
C ARG A 28 -2.69 -21.10 1.65
N THR A 29 -3.61 -22.05 1.68
CA THR A 29 -3.55 -23.27 0.90
C THR A 29 -4.71 -23.31 -0.09
N PHE A 30 -4.44 -23.63 -1.34
CA PHE A 30 -5.44 -23.87 -2.37
C PHE A 30 -5.73 -25.37 -2.48
N ASP A 31 -7.01 -25.72 -2.48
CA ASP A 31 -7.49 -27.09 -2.63
C ASP A 31 -7.36 -27.54 -4.09
N SER A 32 -6.15 -27.95 -4.47
CA SER A 32 -5.81 -28.55 -5.76
C SER A 32 -5.24 -29.94 -5.53
N SER A 33 -5.04 -30.73 -6.57
CA SER A 33 -4.44 -32.06 -6.44
C SER A 33 -3.10 -32.11 -7.19
N PRO A 34 -1.95 -32.06 -6.47
CA PRO A 34 -1.76 -31.93 -5.02
C PRO A 34 -2.13 -30.52 -4.50
N PRO A 35 -2.39 -30.34 -3.18
CA PRO A 35 -2.61 -29.04 -2.57
C PRO A 35 -1.43 -28.10 -2.75
N VAL A 36 -1.72 -26.80 -3.00
CA VAL A 36 -0.70 -25.76 -3.14
C VAL A 36 -0.69 -24.87 -1.90
N HIS A 37 0.38 -24.94 -1.13
CA HIS A 37 0.63 -24.09 0.04
C HIS A 37 1.29 -22.78 -0.43
N ALA A 38 0.49 -21.79 -0.78
CA ALA A 38 0.97 -20.54 -1.35
C ALA A 38 1.52 -19.56 -0.31
N LEU A 39 1.02 -19.62 0.94
CA LEU A 39 1.60 -18.92 2.10
C LEU A 39 1.67 -19.91 3.27
N ARG A 40 2.75 -19.80 4.06
CA ARG A 40 3.05 -20.70 5.17
C ARG A 40 3.53 -19.88 6.38
N HIS A 41 2.74 -19.89 7.45
CA HIS A 41 3.13 -19.30 8.74
C HIS A 41 3.73 -17.89 8.61
N VAL A 42 3.03 -17.01 7.87
CA VAL A 42 3.50 -15.65 7.61
C VAL A 42 3.16 -14.76 8.79
N ASP A 43 4.20 -14.19 9.41
CA ASP A 43 4.12 -13.13 10.40
C ASP A 43 4.62 -11.83 9.79
N LEU A 44 3.82 -10.76 9.87
CA LEU A 44 4.21 -9.44 9.40
C LEU A 44 3.47 -8.36 10.18
N ARG A 45 4.22 -7.38 10.66
CA ARG A 45 3.68 -6.15 11.25
C ARG A 45 4.15 -4.96 10.43
N VAL A 46 3.20 -4.10 10.00
CA VAL A 46 3.50 -2.85 9.28
C VAL A 46 2.92 -1.69 10.06
N GLU A 47 3.80 -0.77 10.43
CA GLU A 47 3.41 0.44 11.15
C GLU A 47 2.82 1.48 10.20
N ARG A 48 2.09 2.46 10.75
CA ARG A 48 1.57 3.58 9.98
C ARG A 48 2.73 4.46 9.47
N GLY A 49 2.64 4.90 8.22
CA GLY A 49 3.69 5.68 7.57
C GLY A 49 4.94 4.87 7.19
N GLU A 50 4.89 3.54 7.26
CA GLU A 50 5.99 2.67 6.86
C GLU A 50 5.97 2.42 5.35
N TYR A 51 7.17 2.32 4.73
CA TYR A 51 7.35 1.91 3.35
C TYR A 51 8.04 0.55 3.28
N VAL A 52 7.26 -0.49 3.04
CA VAL A 52 7.74 -1.89 3.02
C VAL A 52 7.81 -2.41 1.60
N GLY A 53 8.98 -2.91 1.22
CA GLY A 53 9.21 -3.62 -0.05
C GLY A 53 9.13 -5.14 0.16
N VAL A 54 8.33 -5.81 -0.65
CA VAL A 54 8.19 -7.28 -0.68
C VAL A 54 8.82 -7.79 -1.96
N VAL A 55 9.88 -8.59 -1.83
CA VAL A 55 10.60 -9.18 -2.97
C VAL A 55 10.52 -10.70 -2.95
N GLY A 56 10.96 -11.34 -4.01
CA GLY A 56 11.05 -12.81 -4.08
C GLY A 56 10.97 -13.32 -5.51
N PRO A 57 11.36 -14.57 -5.76
CA PRO A 57 11.32 -15.17 -7.10
C PRO A 57 9.88 -15.31 -7.63
N SER A 58 9.73 -15.55 -8.94
CA SER A 58 8.42 -15.87 -9.52
C SER A 58 7.86 -17.14 -8.89
N GLY A 59 6.55 -17.15 -8.61
CA GLY A 59 5.88 -18.31 -7.98
C GLY A 59 6.08 -18.43 -6.46
N SER A 60 6.81 -17.54 -5.79
CA SER A 60 7.08 -17.63 -4.35
C SER A 60 5.88 -17.35 -3.43
N GLY A 61 4.73 -16.91 -3.97
CA GLY A 61 3.55 -16.57 -3.17
C GLY A 61 3.21 -15.08 -3.09
N LYS A 62 4.00 -14.16 -3.71
CA LYS A 62 3.80 -12.70 -3.62
C LYS A 62 2.40 -12.23 -4.03
N SER A 63 1.86 -12.74 -5.14
CA SER A 63 0.50 -12.38 -5.59
C SER A 63 -0.58 -12.88 -4.62
N THR A 64 -0.39 -14.06 -4.03
CA THR A 64 -1.28 -14.58 -2.98
C THR A 64 -1.19 -13.72 -1.73
N PHE A 65 0.02 -13.33 -1.33
CA PHE A 65 0.25 -12.41 -0.22
C PHE A 65 -0.46 -11.07 -0.45
N LEU A 66 -0.28 -10.46 -1.63
CA LEU A 66 -0.97 -9.23 -2.01
C LEU A 66 -2.50 -9.37 -1.95
N ASN A 67 -3.03 -10.49 -2.45
CA ASN A 67 -4.47 -10.74 -2.42
C ASN A 67 -5.01 -10.90 -0.99
N VAL A 68 -4.27 -11.56 -0.11
CA VAL A 68 -4.64 -11.71 1.31
C VAL A 68 -4.59 -10.36 2.02
N VAL A 69 -3.47 -9.64 1.92
CA VAL A 69 -3.32 -8.29 2.52
C VAL A 69 -4.33 -7.31 1.93
N GLY A 70 -4.59 -7.42 0.62
CA GLY A 70 -5.58 -6.60 -0.10
C GLY A 70 -7.04 -6.96 0.17
N LEU A 71 -7.33 -7.93 1.05
CA LEU A 71 -8.68 -8.42 1.32
C LEU A 71 -9.41 -8.94 0.06
N LEU A 72 -8.67 -9.39 -0.96
CA LEU A 72 -9.20 -10.01 -2.18
C LEU A 72 -9.33 -11.53 -2.02
N ASP A 73 -8.51 -12.13 -1.14
CA ASP A 73 -8.58 -13.53 -0.78
C ASP A 73 -8.57 -13.68 0.76
N ARG A 74 -8.85 -14.89 1.27
CA ARG A 74 -8.87 -15.20 2.71
C ARG A 74 -7.70 -16.08 3.09
N PRO A 75 -7.07 -15.88 4.24
CA PRO A 75 -6.19 -16.88 4.81
C PRO A 75 -6.98 -18.17 5.10
N THR A 76 -6.32 -19.32 5.02
CA THR A 76 -6.86 -20.61 5.44
C THR A 76 -6.62 -20.89 6.93
N ALA A 77 -5.63 -20.22 7.53
CA ALA A 77 -5.30 -20.25 8.95
C ALA A 77 -4.58 -18.96 9.36
N GLY A 78 -4.50 -18.71 10.67
CA GLY A 78 -3.91 -17.53 11.25
C GLY A 78 -4.89 -16.35 11.36
N SER A 79 -4.38 -15.20 11.80
CA SER A 79 -5.15 -13.98 12.03
C SER A 79 -4.62 -12.84 11.18
N TYR A 80 -5.52 -12.01 10.65
CA TYR A 80 -5.17 -10.79 9.93
C TYR A 80 -5.96 -9.61 10.49
N LEU A 81 -5.25 -8.65 11.09
CA LEU A 81 -5.83 -7.39 11.53
C LEU A 81 -5.40 -6.27 10.59
N LEU A 82 -6.39 -5.51 10.10
CA LEU A 82 -6.19 -4.26 9.34
C LEU A 82 -6.75 -3.11 10.17
N ASP A 83 -5.89 -2.20 10.59
CA ASP A 83 -6.25 -1.08 11.46
C ASP A 83 -6.92 -1.51 12.79
N GLY A 84 -6.52 -2.70 13.30
CA GLY A 84 -7.09 -3.32 14.49
C GLY A 84 -8.35 -4.16 14.25
N ASP A 85 -8.97 -4.09 13.08
CA ASP A 85 -10.14 -4.90 12.72
C ASP A 85 -9.72 -6.31 12.25
N ASP A 86 -10.31 -7.37 12.83
CA ASP A 86 -10.05 -8.76 12.41
C ASP A 86 -10.69 -9.06 11.06
N ALA A 87 -9.90 -8.91 10.01
CA ALA A 87 -10.31 -9.09 8.62
C ALA A 87 -10.65 -10.55 8.26
N ALA A 88 -10.19 -11.54 9.04
CA ALA A 88 -10.45 -12.97 8.78
C ALA A 88 -11.89 -13.36 9.14
N SER A 89 -12.47 -12.74 10.17
CA SER A 89 -13.82 -13.02 10.67
C SER A 89 -14.94 -12.33 9.87
N LEU A 90 -14.62 -11.29 9.07
CA LEU A 90 -15.59 -10.47 8.36
C LEU A 90 -16.31 -11.22 7.23
N SER A 91 -17.59 -10.90 7.01
CA SER A 91 -18.32 -11.27 5.80
C SER A 91 -17.73 -10.61 4.54
N GLU A 92 -18.05 -11.12 3.34
CA GLU A 92 -17.57 -10.51 2.08
C GLU A 92 -17.97 -9.05 1.92
N ARG A 93 -19.17 -8.68 2.40
CA ARG A 93 -19.63 -7.29 2.35
C ARG A 93 -18.82 -6.37 3.27
N GLU A 94 -18.55 -6.82 4.49
CA GLU A 94 -17.73 -6.07 5.46
C GLU A 94 -16.29 -5.94 4.98
N ARG A 95 -15.69 -7.02 4.46
CA ARG A 95 -14.36 -7.00 3.83
C ARG A 95 -14.28 -6.02 2.66
N ALA A 96 -15.31 -6.00 1.79
CA ALA A 96 -15.37 -5.04 0.69
C ALA A 96 -15.47 -3.59 1.20
N GLY A 97 -16.19 -3.36 2.29
CA GLY A 97 -16.27 -2.06 2.98
C GLY A 97 -14.93 -1.64 3.57
N LEU A 98 -14.28 -2.54 4.32
CA LEU A 98 -12.97 -2.31 4.93
C LEU A 98 -11.89 -2.03 3.86
N ARG A 99 -11.86 -2.85 2.79
CA ARG A 99 -10.98 -2.63 1.65
C ARG A 99 -11.21 -1.26 1.00
N ALA A 100 -12.46 -0.89 0.75
CA ALA A 100 -12.80 0.40 0.13
C ALA A 100 -12.43 1.59 1.02
N ALA A 101 -12.43 1.43 2.35
CA ALA A 101 -12.09 2.48 3.30
C ALA A 101 -10.58 2.66 3.46
N HIS A 102 -9.80 1.57 3.45
CA HIS A 102 -8.40 1.60 3.88
C HIS A 102 -7.40 1.35 2.77
N ILE A 103 -7.76 0.67 1.65
CA ILE A 103 -6.77 0.18 0.67
C ILE A 103 -6.93 0.85 -0.69
N GLY A 104 -5.86 1.49 -1.15
CA GLY A 104 -5.69 1.93 -2.53
C GLY A 104 -4.79 0.96 -3.30
N PHE A 105 -5.25 0.42 -4.43
CA PHE A 105 -4.48 -0.50 -5.27
C PHE A 105 -3.81 0.20 -6.43
N ILE A 106 -2.54 -0.13 -6.66
CA ILE A 106 -1.74 0.31 -7.80
C ILE A 106 -1.14 -0.93 -8.46
N PHE A 107 -1.38 -1.12 -9.77
CA PHE A 107 -0.93 -2.28 -10.52
C PHE A 107 0.04 -1.90 -11.63
N GLN A 108 0.87 -2.83 -12.06
CA GLN A 108 1.78 -2.71 -13.20
C GLN A 108 1.06 -2.30 -14.49
N SER A 109 -0.10 -2.89 -14.76
CA SER A 109 -0.87 -2.66 -16.00
C SER A 109 -1.83 -1.47 -15.92
N PHE A 110 -1.68 -0.56 -14.95
CA PHE A 110 -2.50 0.64 -14.72
C PHE A 110 -3.99 0.36 -14.49
N HIS A 111 -4.59 -0.57 -15.21
CA HIS A 111 -6.01 -0.94 -15.20
C HIS A 111 -6.94 0.27 -15.31
N LEU A 112 -6.62 1.18 -16.22
CA LEU A 112 -7.48 2.33 -16.54
C LEU A 112 -8.55 1.91 -17.54
N LEU A 113 -9.76 2.47 -17.37
CA LEU A 113 -10.87 2.27 -18.28
C LEU A 113 -10.61 3.06 -19.58
N PRO A 114 -10.38 2.40 -20.73
CA PRO A 114 -9.87 3.05 -21.93
C PRO A 114 -10.85 4.04 -22.55
N GLN A 115 -12.16 3.85 -22.32
CA GLN A 115 -13.23 4.71 -22.85
C GLN A 115 -13.56 5.91 -21.94
N ARG A 116 -12.92 6.01 -20.78
CA ARG A 116 -13.13 7.07 -19.81
C ARG A 116 -11.93 8.02 -19.78
N SER A 117 -12.20 9.30 -19.46
CA SER A 117 -11.13 10.28 -19.24
C SER A 117 -10.34 9.95 -17.97
N ALA A 118 -9.16 10.59 -17.77
CA ALA A 118 -8.39 10.49 -16.55
C ALA A 118 -9.23 10.87 -15.31
N LEU A 119 -9.95 11.99 -15.36
CA LEU A 119 -10.86 12.41 -14.31
C LEU A 119 -11.93 11.35 -13.97
N GLU A 120 -12.59 10.80 -15.02
CA GLU A 120 -13.58 9.75 -14.80
C GLU A 120 -12.98 8.49 -14.19
N ASN A 121 -11.78 8.08 -14.63
CA ASN A 121 -11.04 6.96 -14.04
C ASN A 121 -10.77 7.19 -12.54
N VAL A 122 -10.32 8.38 -12.18
CA VAL A 122 -10.03 8.71 -10.77
C VAL A 122 -11.31 8.77 -9.94
N MET A 123 -12.41 9.29 -10.48
CA MET A 123 -13.70 9.30 -9.78
C MET A 123 -14.22 7.90 -9.39
N PHE A 124 -13.78 6.84 -10.07
CA PHE A 124 -14.15 5.46 -9.72
C PHE A 124 -13.59 5.02 -8.37
N GLY A 125 -12.43 5.54 -7.93
CA GLY A 125 -11.81 5.17 -6.66
C GLY A 125 -12.72 5.34 -5.44
N ALA A 126 -13.50 6.41 -5.40
CA ALA A 126 -14.38 6.74 -4.29
C ALA A 126 -15.85 6.26 -4.45
N ILE A 127 -16.16 5.44 -5.46
CA ILE A 127 -17.54 4.99 -5.72
C ILE A 127 -18.06 4.11 -4.58
N TYR A 128 -17.26 3.14 -4.17
CA TYR A 128 -17.68 2.13 -3.17
C TYR A 128 -17.75 2.68 -1.75
N GLN A 129 -17.25 3.88 -1.50
CA GLN A 129 -17.38 4.59 -0.22
C GLN A 129 -18.70 5.36 -0.10
N GLY A 130 -19.59 5.28 -1.09
CA GLY A 130 -20.87 6.01 -1.08
C GLY A 130 -20.74 7.53 -1.23
N VAL A 131 -19.57 8.03 -1.61
CA VAL A 131 -19.30 9.48 -1.79
C VAL A 131 -20.20 10.06 -2.89
N PRO A 132 -20.95 11.15 -2.66
CA PRO A 132 -21.79 11.78 -3.69
C PRO A 132 -20.98 12.21 -4.92
N ARG A 133 -21.56 12.12 -6.13
CA ARG A 133 -20.88 12.40 -7.40
C ARG A 133 -20.14 13.74 -7.42
N ARG A 134 -20.74 14.80 -6.85
CA ARG A 134 -20.11 16.14 -6.78
C ARG A 134 -18.81 16.10 -5.98
N ARG A 135 -18.80 15.45 -4.83
CA ARG A 135 -17.61 15.28 -3.99
C ARG A 135 -16.58 14.37 -4.64
N ARG A 136 -17.01 13.29 -5.31
CA ARG A 136 -16.08 12.41 -6.07
C ARG A 136 -15.32 13.19 -7.13
N ARG A 137 -16.01 14.09 -7.86
CA ARG A 137 -15.36 14.92 -8.87
C ARG A 137 -14.33 15.86 -8.25
N GLN A 138 -14.63 16.46 -7.12
CA GLN A 138 -13.70 17.34 -6.41
C GLN A 138 -12.48 16.57 -5.93
N ARG A 139 -12.66 15.45 -5.19
CA ARG A 139 -11.57 14.57 -4.74
C ARG A 139 -10.71 14.07 -5.90
N ALA A 140 -11.33 13.75 -7.03
CA ALA A 140 -10.60 13.30 -8.22
C ALA A 140 -9.72 14.39 -8.83
N LEU A 141 -10.17 15.65 -8.85
CA LEU A 141 -9.36 16.78 -9.32
C LEU A 141 -8.19 17.05 -8.37
N GLU A 142 -8.44 17.04 -7.07
CA GLU A 142 -7.42 17.20 -6.03
C GLU A 142 -6.37 16.07 -6.11
N ALA A 143 -6.82 14.81 -6.31
CA ALA A 143 -5.92 13.68 -6.47
C ALA A 143 -5.07 13.77 -7.76
N LEU A 144 -5.65 14.24 -8.89
CA LEU A 144 -4.89 14.47 -10.13
C LEU A 144 -3.86 15.60 -9.98
N ASP A 145 -4.21 16.64 -9.24
CA ASP A 145 -3.28 17.75 -8.94
C ASP A 145 -2.13 17.25 -8.07
N ARG A 146 -2.43 16.51 -7.00
CA ARG A 146 -1.44 15.94 -6.09
C ARG A 146 -0.40 15.05 -6.79
N VAL A 147 -0.78 14.37 -7.86
CA VAL A 147 0.14 13.55 -8.67
C VAL A 147 0.71 14.29 -9.89
N GLY A 148 0.39 15.58 -10.08
CA GLY A 148 0.96 16.43 -11.13
C GLY A 148 0.45 16.14 -12.55
N VAL A 149 -0.83 15.74 -12.70
CA VAL A 149 -1.48 15.49 -14.02
C VAL A 149 -2.88 16.12 -14.12
N ALA A 150 -3.12 17.21 -13.39
CA ALA A 150 -4.42 17.90 -13.42
C ALA A 150 -4.79 18.41 -14.83
N ASP A 151 -3.82 18.86 -15.62
CA ASP A 151 -3.98 19.31 -17.01
C ASP A 151 -4.37 18.18 -17.98
N ARG A 152 -4.21 16.92 -17.57
CA ARG A 152 -4.60 15.71 -18.31
C ARG A 152 -6.00 15.21 -17.95
N ALA A 153 -6.74 15.86 -17.06
CA ALA A 153 -8.03 15.40 -16.53
C ALA A 153 -9.05 14.98 -17.61
N SER A 154 -9.07 15.69 -18.75
CA SER A 154 -9.98 15.38 -19.87
C SER A 154 -9.45 14.32 -20.85
N PHE A 155 -8.19 13.89 -20.73
CA PHE A 155 -7.55 12.97 -21.68
C PHE A 155 -7.97 11.54 -21.39
N ARG A 156 -8.12 10.74 -22.47
CA ARG A 156 -8.30 9.29 -22.37
C ARG A 156 -6.94 8.61 -22.21
N PRO A 157 -6.88 7.40 -21.60
CA PRO A 157 -5.65 6.65 -21.41
C PRO A 157 -4.80 6.46 -22.66
N SER A 158 -5.43 6.35 -23.84
CA SER A 158 -4.73 6.21 -25.13
C SER A 158 -3.93 7.46 -25.54
N ARG A 159 -4.17 8.61 -24.91
CA ARG A 159 -3.48 9.89 -25.17
C ARG A 159 -2.49 10.25 -24.09
N LEU A 160 -2.26 9.35 -23.13
CA LEU A 160 -1.34 9.52 -21.99
C LEU A 160 -0.07 8.68 -22.20
N SER A 161 1.08 9.22 -21.80
CA SER A 161 2.32 8.46 -21.68
C SER A 161 2.22 7.37 -20.61
N GLY A 162 3.20 6.46 -20.52
CA GLY A 162 3.27 5.44 -19.50
C GLY A 162 3.27 6.03 -18.08
N GLY A 163 4.13 7.02 -17.85
CA GLY A 163 4.22 7.72 -16.56
C GLY A 163 2.93 8.48 -16.20
N GLU A 164 2.30 9.18 -17.17
CA GLU A 164 1.01 9.85 -16.94
C GLU A 164 -0.09 8.84 -16.61
N ARG A 165 -0.15 7.68 -17.30
CA ARG A 165 -1.11 6.60 -16.96
C ARG A 165 -0.91 6.09 -15.54
N GLN A 166 0.34 5.89 -15.13
CA GLN A 166 0.64 5.45 -13.76
C GLN A 166 0.24 6.51 -12.73
N ARG A 167 0.52 7.78 -12.98
CA ARG A 167 0.07 8.88 -12.11
C ARG A 167 -1.46 8.93 -12.00
N VAL A 168 -2.20 8.71 -13.08
CA VAL A 168 -3.67 8.61 -13.06
C VAL A 168 -4.13 7.39 -12.24
N ALA A 169 -3.44 6.25 -12.33
CA ALA A 169 -3.75 5.07 -11.53
C ALA A 169 -3.50 5.31 -10.02
N ILE A 170 -2.40 6.02 -9.69
CA ILE A 170 -2.11 6.46 -8.32
C ILE A 170 -3.18 7.45 -7.83
N ALA A 171 -3.55 8.47 -8.63
CA ALA A 171 -4.62 9.40 -8.28
C ALA A 171 -5.95 8.70 -8.02
N ARG A 172 -6.28 7.66 -8.80
CA ARG A 172 -7.47 6.84 -8.57
C ARG A 172 -7.43 6.16 -7.21
N ALA A 173 -6.29 5.59 -6.81
CA ALA A 173 -6.12 4.99 -5.49
C ALA A 173 -6.27 6.05 -4.39
N LEU A 174 -5.65 7.22 -4.54
CA LEU A 174 -5.69 8.32 -3.56
C LEU A 174 -7.07 8.97 -3.41
N SER A 175 -7.92 8.95 -4.45
CA SER A 175 -9.25 9.57 -4.42
C SER A 175 -10.20 8.94 -3.40
N ALA A 176 -9.88 7.74 -2.91
CA ALA A 176 -10.55 7.05 -1.82
C ALA A 176 -10.00 7.44 -0.43
N GLU A 177 -8.96 8.29 -0.36
CA GLU A 177 -8.28 8.68 0.90
C GLU A 177 -7.87 7.44 1.73
N PRO A 178 -7.12 6.50 1.15
CA PRO A 178 -6.76 5.26 1.82
C PRO A 178 -5.69 5.50 2.90
N SER A 179 -5.59 4.60 3.89
CA SER A 179 -4.48 4.54 4.85
C SER A 179 -3.31 3.68 4.36
N LEU A 180 -3.55 2.80 3.38
CA LEU A 180 -2.58 1.88 2.78
C LEU A 180 -2.61 1.98 1.26
N LEU A 181 -1.45 2.18 0.62
CA LEU A 181 -1.25 1.87 -0.79
C LEU A 181 -0.62 0.49 -0.94
N LEU A 182 -1.31 -0.38 -1.67
CA LEU A 182 -0.85 -1.72 -2.00
C LEU A 182 -0.45 -1.75 -3.48
N CYS A 183 0.87 -1.83 -3.73
CA CYS A 183 1.45 -1.66 -5.05
C CYS A 183 1.97 -3.01 -5.58
N ASP A 184 1.51 -3.42 -6.76
CA ASP A 184 1.97 -4.60 -7.47
C ASP A 184 2.77 -4.17 -8.70
N GLU A 185 4.11 -4.26 -8.61
CA GLU A 185 5.05 -3.88 -9.68
C GLU A 185 4.77 -2.48 -10.27
N PRO A 186 4.64 -1.41 -9.46
CA PRO A 186 4.08 -0.13 -9.90
C PRO A 186 4.93 0.59 -10.96
N THR A 187 6.18 0.17 -11.17
CA THR A 187 7.13 0.75 -12.12
C THR A 187 7.54 -0.20 -13.24
N GLY A 188 7.05 -1.45 -13.24
CA GLY A 188 7.49 -2.50 -14.15
C GLY A 188 7.25 -2.25 -15.65
N ASN A 189 6.38 -1.30 -16.01
CA ASN A 189 6.10 -0.89 -17.40
C ASN A 189 6.62 0.52 -17.74
N LEU A 190 7.54 1.06 -16.92
CA LEU A 190 8.06 2.42 -17.06
C LEU A 190 9.55 2.41 -17.43
N ASP A 191 10.00 3.43 -18.13
CA ASP A 191 11.42 3.72 -18.29
C ASP A 191 12.05 4.24 -17.00
N THR A 192 13.36 4.34 -16.95
CA THR A 192 14.13 4.74 -15.76
C THR A 192 13.73 6.13 -15.25
N ALA A 193 13.49 7.10 -16.14
CA ALA A 193 13.15 8.47 -15.76
C ALA A 193 11.74 8.53 -15.13
N ASN A 194 10.77 7.83 -15.72
CA ASN A 194 9.42 7.72 -15.15
C ASN A 194 9.44 6.91 -13.85
N THR A 195 10.25 5.85 -13.75
CA THR A 195 10.44 5.08 -12.51
C THR A 195 10.90 5.99 -11.36
N ALA A 196 11.99 6.75 -11.56
CA ALA A 196 12.49 7.69 -10.55
C ALA A 196 11.42 8.73 -10.15
N SER A 197 10.66 9.22 -11.14
CA SER A 197 9.56 10.18 -10.92
C SER A 197 8.41 9.61 -10.10
N ILE A 198 8.06 8.33 -10.27
CA ILE A 198 7.03 7.65 -9.47
C ILE A 198 7.55 7.33 -8.06
N LEU A 199 8.80 6.91 -7.91
CA LEU A 199 9.39 6.68 -6.58
C LEU A 199 9.44 7.98 -5.76
N GLY A 200 9.86 9.11 -6.36
CA GLY A 200 9.79 10.41 -5.70
C GLY A 200 8.35 10.83 -5.33
N LEU A 201 7.34 10.45 -6.11
CA LEU A 201 5.95 10.68 -5.73
C LEU A 201 5.57 9.84 -4.50
N PHE A 202 6.03 8.58 -4.39
CA PHE A 202 5.79 7.76 -3.20
C PHE A 202 6.44 8.36 -1.96
N ASP A 203 7.64 8.95 -2.05
CA ASP A 203 8.27 9.64 -0.92
C ASP A 203 7.43 10.83 -0.42
N LEU A 204 6.85 11.62 -1.33
CA LEU A 204 5.94 12.69 -0.97
C LEU A 204 4.69 12.15 -0.26
N LEU A 205 4.09 11.08 -0.76
CA LEU A 205 2.91 10.46 -0.16
C LEU A 205 3.20 9.88 1.23
N LEU A 206 4.40 9.32 1.43
CA LEU A 206 4.88 8.87 2.74
C LEU A 206 5.03 10.03 3.72
N SER A 207 5.62 11.15 3.27
CA SER A 207 5.78 12.35 4.10
C SER A 207 4.43 12.93 4.56
N ASP A 208 3.37 12.66 3.81
CA ASP A 208 1.98 12.97 4.17
C ASP A 208 1.34 11.93 5.12
N GLY A 209 2.11 10.93 5.59
CA GLY A 209 1.67 9.91 6.53
C GLY A 209 1.02 8.67 5.93
N LEU A 210 1.07 8.51 4.60
CA LEU A 210 0.52 7.32 3.93
C LEU A 210 1.44 6.11 4.14
N THR A 211 0.86 4.94 4.37
CA THR A 211 1.61 3.67 4.45
C THR A 211 1.67 3.03 3.06
N ILE A 212 2.82 2.49 2.67
CA ILE A 212 3.00 1.84 1.36
C ILE A 212 3.57 0.44 1.53
N LEU A 213 2.90 -0.56 0.95
CA LEU A 213 3.42 -1.90 0.78
C LEU A 213 3.56 -2.18 -0.71
N MET A 214 4.81 -2.37 -1.17
CA MET A 214 5.15 -2.53 -2.58
C MET A 214 5.71 -3.91 -2.84
N ILE A 215 5.11 -4.63 -3.77
CA ILE A 215 5.70 -5.84 -4.35
C ILE A 215 6.50 -5.45 -5.58
N THR A 216 7.73 -5.91 -5.66
CA THR A 216 8.58 -5.76 -6.85
C THR A 216 9.62 -6.87 -6.95
N HIS A 217 9.99 -7.22 -8.17
CA HIS A 217 11.16 -8.07 -8.46
C HIS A 217 12.42 -7.24 -8.80
N ASP A 218 12.26 -5.93 -8.98
CA ASP A 218 13.38 -5.01 -9.23
C ASP A 218 14.03 -4.64 -7.89
N LEU A 219 15.29 -5.05 -7.73
CA LEU A 219 16.06 -4.83 -6.51
C LEU A 219 16.42 -3.35 -6.31
N ASP A 220 16.56 -2.56 -7.37
CA ASP A 220 16.85 -1.13 -7.26
C ASP A 220 15.62 -0.37 -6.77
N VAL A 221 14.44 -0.73 -7.28
CA VAL A 221 13.16 -0.24 -6.75
C VAL A 221 12.95 -0.66 -5.29
N ALA A 222 13.25 -1.92 -4.95
CA ALA A 222 13.14 -2.41 -3.58
C ALA A 222 14.09 -1.69 -2.60
N ARG A 223 15.28 -1.26 -3.06
CA ARG A 223 16.23 -0.48 -2.22
C ARG A 223 15.71 0.90 -1.84
N HIS A 224 14.72 1.41 -2.57
CA HIS A 224 14.08 2.69 -2.26
C HIS A 224 13.14 2.61 -1.05
N THR A 225 12.69 1.41 -0.68
CA THR A 225 11.83 1.20 0.49
C THR A 225 12.61 1.24 1.80
N HIS A 226 11.95 1.64 2.90
CA HIS A 226 12.59 1.77 4.22
C HIS A 226 12.92 0.41 4.83
N ARG A 227 12.06 -0.56 4.63
CA ARG A 227 12.18 -1.94 5.12
C ARG A 227 11.87 -2.91 3.99
N ARG A 228 12.55 -4.04 4.00
CA ARG A 228 12.37 -5.08 2.97
C ARG A 228 12.13 -6.42 3.58
N VAL A 229 11.21 -7.15 2.99
CA VAL A 229 10.94 -8.55 3.31
C VAL A 229 11.01 -9.39 2.03
N SER A 230 11.39 -10.65 2.17
CA SER A 230 11.44 -11.61 1.06
C SER A 230 10.39 -12.69 1.27
N ILE A 231 9.68 -13.06 0.20
CA ILE A 231 8.83 -14.26 0.20
C ILE A 231 9.54 -15.33 -0.64
N ILE A 232 9.82 -16.48 -0.01
CA ILE A 232 10.44 -17.65 -0.63
C ILE A 232 9.62 -18.88 -0.24
N ASP A 233 9.11 -19.62 -1.21
CA ASP A 233 8.30 -20.83 -1.02
C ASP A 233 7.11 -20.65 -0.05
N GLY A 234 6.52 -19.45 -0.07
CA GLY A 234 5.38 -19.08 0.77
C GLY A 234 5.72 -18.61 2.18
N GLU A 235 6.98 -18.60 2.57
CA GLU A 235 7.46 -18.11 3.86
C GLU A 235 8.04 -16.70 3.74
N LEU A 236 7.87 -15.86 4.78
CA LEU A 236 8.31 -14.47 4.78
C LEU A 236 9.55 -14.32 5.67
N PHE A 237 10.57 -13.63 5.14
CA PHE A 237 11.85 -13.38 5.80
C PHE A 237 12.18 -11.89 5.78
N GLU A 238 12.65 -11.35 6.89
CA GLU A 238 13.21 -9.99 6.94
C GLU A 238 14.53 -9.92 6.18
N ILE A 239 14.70 -8.89 5.35
CA ILE A 239 15.98 -8.58 4.72
C ILE A 239 16.67 -7.50 5.57
N PRO A 240 17.79 -7.81 6.21
CA PRO A 240 18.51 -6.81 7.01
C PRO A 240 18.87 -5.58 6.16
N ALA A 241 18.77 -4.39 6.75
CA ALA A 241 19.32 -3.20 6.13
C ALA A 241 20.83 -3.42 5.88
N PRO A 242 21.38 -2.96 4.74
CA PRO A 242 22.82 -3.07 4.51
C PRO A 242 23.57 -2.38 5.65
N VAL A 243 24.44 -3.15 6.31
CA VAL A 243 25.29 -2.64 7.39
C VAL A 243 26.19 -1.56 6.78
N GLY A 244 25.93 -0.26 7.05
CA GLY A 244 26.86 0.81 6.68
C GLY A 244 26.33 2.03 5.96
N VAL A 245 25.02 2.28 5.89
CA VAL A 245 24.49 3.59 5.46
C VAL A 245 23.85 4.27 6.66
N ALA A 246 24.68 4.90 7.50
CA ALA A 246 24.20 5.92 8.42
C ALA A 246 23.45 6.98 7.59
N SER A 247 22.28 7.37 8.05
CA SER A 247 21.45 8.43 7.47
C SER A 247 22.32 9.67 7.17
N ALA A 248 22.80 9.81 5.96
CA ALA A 248 23.39 11.04 5.48
C ALA A 248 22.24 12.04 5.33
N GLY A 249 22.17 12.96 6.30
CA GLY A 249 21.24 14.09 6.28
C GLY A 249 21.28 14.78 4.91
N SER A 250 20.11 15.00 4.38
CA SER A 250 19.86 15.75 3.15
C SER A 250 20.44 17.15 3.23
N SER A 251 21.59 17.39 2.61
CA SER A 251 22.03 18.71 2.20
C SER A 251 22.40 18.66 0.73
N TRP A 252 21.45 19.02 -0.14
CA TRP A 252 21.75 19.38 -1.51
C TRP A 252 22.18 20.85 -1.52
N PRO A 253 23.34 21.18 -2.09
CA PRO A 253 23.69 22.58 -2.34
C PRO A 253 22.88 23.15 -3.50
N THR A 254 22.51 24.40 -3.35
CA THR A 254 21.78 25.29 -4.29
C THR A 254 22.38 25.37 -5.68
#